data_95ad9ef375395807be910e259551b91a
#
_entry.id   95ad9ef375395807be910e259551b91a
#
_cell.length_a   1.000
_cell.length_b   1.000
_cell.length_c   1.000
_cell.angle_alpha   90.00
_cell.angle_beta   90.00
_cell.angle_gamma   90.00
#
_symmetry.space_group_name_H-M   'P 1'
#
loop_
_entity.id
_entity.type
_entity.pdbx_description
1 polymer ?
#
loop_
_entity_poly.entity_id
_entity_poly.type
_entity_poly.pdbx_seq_one_letter_code
_entity_poly.pdbx_strand_id
1 'polypeptide(L)'
;MKTVFEHLRDHILSQRISEPIKVENLEELRRSEWSLTFETLMRNRLIMGAFRYGTLHSNKKPKYDRLESIIKRVTIYKETGNLELLVDIANMCLLEFEEGHHPNKHFHSIDDGQHAELTKKEN
;
A
#
# COMPACT_ATOMS: atom_id res chain seq x y z
N MET A 1 27.61 -6.46 9.07
CA MET A 1 26.26 -5.91 9.22
C MET A 1 25.63 -5.67 7.85
N LYS A 2 24.44 -6.20 7.63
CA LYS A 2 23.77 -6.02 6.35
C LYS A 2 23.21 -4.61 6.21
N THR A 3 23.29 -4.05 5.02
CA THR A 3 22.66 -2.78 4.69
C THR A 3 21.14 -2.95 4.62
N VAL A 4 20.41 -1.84 4.66
CA VAL A 4 18.95 -1.84 4.46
C VAL A 4 18.62 -2.48 3.10
N PHE A 5 19.43 -2.18 2.10
CA PHE A 5 19.25 -2.73 0.75
C PHE A 5 19.39 -4.26 0.75
N GLU A 6 20.39 -4.79 1.45
CA GLU A 6 20.60 -6.24 1.54
C GLU A 6 19.47 -6.93 2.28
N HIS A 7 18.97 -6.33 3.36
CA HIS A 7 17.82 -6.85 4.08
C HIS A 7 16.58 -6.90 3.19
N LEU A 8 16.34 -5.84 2.42
CA LEU A 8 15.20 -5.79 1.51
C LEU A 8 15.32 -6.86 0.42
N ARG A 9 16.51 -7.01 -0.14
CA ARG A 9 16.76 -8.05 -1.15
C ARG A 9 16.49 -9.44 -0.59
N ASP A 10 17.02 -9.73 0.59
CA ASP A 10 16.84 -11.03 1.22
C ASP A 10 15.38 -11.31 1.53
N HIS A 11 14.65 -10.29 1.98
CA HIS A 11 13.23 -10.39 2.25
C HIS A 11 12.44 -10.72 0.97
N ILE A 12 12.70 -10.00 -0.10
CA ILE A 12 12.05 -10.24 -1.39
C ILE A 12 12.33 -11.66 -1.89
N LEU A 13 13.59 -12.08 -1.84
CA LEU A 13 13.99 -13.40 -2.31
C LEU A 13 13.41 -14.53 -1.47
N SER A 14 13.31 -14.31 -0.15
CA SER A 14 12.80 -15.35 0.76
C SER A 14 11.30 -15.61 0.61
N GLN A 15 10.56 -14.66 0.03
CA GLN A 15 9.10 -14.79 -0.14
C GLN A 15 8.69 -15.45 -1.44
N ARG A 16 9.62 -15.83 -2.27
CA ARG A 16 9.29 -16.42 -3.56
C ARG A 16 8.82 -17.86 -3.42
N ILE A 17 7.74 -18.16 -4.12
CA ILE A 17 7.21 -19.53 -4.25
C ILE A 17 7.48 -20.14 -5.62
N SER A 18 7.99 -19.37 -6.56
CA SER A 18 8.36 -19.82 -7.90
C SER A 18 9.83 -19.54 -8.17
N GLU A 19 10.35 -20.09 -9.27
CA GLU A 19 11.70 -19.79 -9.73
C GLU A 19 11.95 -18.30 -9.80
N PRO A 20 13.03 -17.80 -9.19
CA PRO A 20 13.30 -16.37 -9.23
C PRO A 20 13.67 -15.90 -10.63
N ILE A 21 13.10 -14.80 -11.03
CA ILE A 21 13.55 -14.10 -12.22
C ILE A 21 14.94 -13.55 -11.94
N LYS A 22 15.82 -13.66 -12.91
CA LYS A 22 17.20 -13.16 -12.77
C LYS A 22 17.15 -11.63 -12.57
N VAL A 23 17.66 -11.20 -11.43
CA VAL A 23 17.75 -9.76 -11.11
C VAL A 23 19.21 -9.35 -11.27
N GLU A 24 19.52 -8.59 -12.33
CA GLU A 24 20.89 -8.14 -12.61
C GLU A 24 21.24 -6.88 -11.83
N ASN A 25 20.29 -5.99 -11.62
CA ASN A 25 20.49 -4.72 -10.91
C ASN A 25 19.30 -4.37 -10.06
N LEU A 26 19.38 -4.70 -8.77
CA LEU A 26 18.29 -4.44 -7.83
C LEU A 26 18.06 -2.94 -7.59
N GLU A 27 19.11 -2.12 -7.68
CA GLU A 27 18.98 -0.67 -7.57
C GLU A 27 18.11 -0.08 -8.67
N GLU A 28 18.29 -0.55 -9.90
CA GLU A 28 17.46 -0.12 -11.01
C GLU A 28 16.01 -0.55 -10.82
N LEU A 29 15.78 -1.77 -10.35
CA LEU A 29 14.43 -2.26 -10.08
C LEU A 29 13.74 -1.42 -9.00
N ARG A 30 14.45 -1.01 -7.96
CA ARG A 30 13.88 -0.15 -6.93
C ARG A 30 13.36 1.17 -7.50
N ARG A 31 14.04 1.68 -8.52
CA ARG A 31 13.63 2.93 -9.17
C ARG A 31 12.54 2.71 -10.20
N SER A 32 12.69 1.67 -11.03
CA SER A 32 11.73 1.41 -12.11
C SER A 32 10.40 0.89 -11.59
N GLU A 33 10.43 0.11 -10.49
CA GLU A 33 9.23 -0.50 -9.91
C GLU A 33 8.63 0.38 -8.83
N TRP A 34 8.58 1.68 -9.11
CA TRP A 34 8.03 2.67 -8.21
C TRP A 34 7.39 3.81 -8.99
N SER A 35 6.43 4.48 -8.39
CA SER A 35 5.80 5.66 -8.97
C SER A 35 6.03 6.87 -8.09
N LEU A 36 6.91 7.77 -8.54
CA LEU A 36 7.12 9.03 -7.85
C LEU A 36 5.88 9.92 -7.90
N THR A 37 5.12 9.84 -8.99
CA THR A 37 3.86 10.58 -9.11
C THR A 37 2.89 10.15 -8.04
N PHE A 38 2.69 8.85 -7.88
CA PHE A 38 1.78 8.31 -6.88
C PHE A 38 2.23 8.67 -5.46
N GLU A 39 3.52 8.52 -5.18
CA GLU A 39 4.09 8.89 -3.88
C GLU A 39 3.86 10.36 -3.56
N THR A 40 4.10 11.25 -4.52
CA THR A 40 3.90 12.69 -4.34
C THR A 40 2.44 13.01 -4.03
N LEU A 41 1.52 12.41 -4.76
CA LEU A 41 0.09 12.60 -4.52
C LEU A 41 -0.32 12.09 -3.13
N MET A 42 0.21 10.93 -2.73
CA MET A 42 -0.02 10.39 -1.38
C MET A 42 0.44 11.38 -0.31
N ARG A 43 1.67 11.86 -0.42
CA ARG A 43 2.25 12.78 0.57
C ARG A 43 1.46 14.08 0.66
N ASN A 44 1.07 14.65 -0.49
CA ASN A 44 0.29 15.87 -0.51
C ASN A 44 -1.04 15.71 0.23
N ARG A 45 -1.73 14.60 -0.02
CA ARG A 45 -3.01 14.34 0.64
C ARG A 45 -2.85 14.05 2.13
N LEU A 46 -1.79 13.38 2.54
CA LEU A 46 -1.49 13.14 3.95
C LEU A 46 -1.22 14.46 4.68
N ILE A 47 -0.50 15.38 4.05
CA ILE A 47 -0.23 16.69 4.62
C ILE A 47 -1.54 17.48 4.78
N MET A 48 -2.39 17.48 3.76
CA MET A 48 -3.70 18.13 3.84
C MET A 48 -4.56 17.53 4.95
N GLY A 49 -4.54 16.23 5.08
CA GLY A 49 -5.24 15.53 6.15
C GLY A 49 -4.72 15.89 7.53
N ALA A 50 -3.40 16.06 7.66
CA ALA A 50 -2.80 16.47 8.93
C ALA A 50 -3.29 17.86 9.36
N PHE A 51 -3.43 18.77 8.42
CA PHE A 51 -4.01 20.09 8.71
C PHE A 51 -5.47 20.02 9.14
N ARG A 52 -6.23 19.09 8.60
CA ARG A 52 -7.67 18.97 8.87
C ARG A 52 -7.99 18.17 10.11
N TYR A 53 -7.25 17.08 10.34
CA TYR A 53 -7.65 16.07 11.30
C TYR A 53 -6.59 15.79 12.37
N GLY A 54 -5.37 16.26 12.18
CA GLY A 54 -4.27 16.03 13.10
C GLY A 54 -3.18 15.16 12.50
N THR A 55 -2.00 15.27 13.10
CA THR A 55 -0.80 14.56 12.63
C THR A 55 -0.87 13.07 12.96
N LEU A 56 0.03 12.30 12.36
CA LEU A 56 0.15 10.87 12.58
C LEU A 56 0.32 10.59 14.08
N HIS A 57 -0.41 9.60 14.58
CA HIS A 57 -0.45 9.20 15.98
C HIS A 57 -1.03 10.24 16.96
N SER A 58 -1.66 11.30 16.45
CA SER A 58 -2.35 12.26 17.30
C SER A 58 -3.59 11.61 17.94
N ASN A 59 -3.77 11.80 19.25
CA ASN A 59 -4.94 11.30 19.95
C ASN A 59 -6.19 12.18 19.76
N LYS A 60 -6.04 13.29 19.04
CA LYS A 60 -7.14 14.23 18.78
C LYS A 60 -7.85 13.96 17.46
N LYS A 61 -7.41 12.98 16.70
CA LYS A 61 -8.03 12.64 15.42
C LYS A 61 -9.43 12.09 15.61
N PRO A 62 -10.38 12.47 14.74
CA PRO A 62 -11.68 11.80 14.70
C PRO A 62 -11.49 10.31 14.42
N LYS A 63 -12.36 9.50 14.98
CA LYS A 63 -12.34 8.06 14.72
C LYS A 63 -13.20 7.74 13.53
N TYR A 64 -12.60 7.22 12.49
CA TYR A 64 -13.30 6.75 11.29
C TYR A 64 -13.09 5.26 11.14
N ASP A 65 -14.07 4.60 10.55
CA ASP A 65 -13.89 3.22 10.10
C ASP A 65 -13.15 3.25 8.77
N ARG A 66 -11.83 3.15 8.85
CA ARG A 66 -10.98 3.23 7.66
C ARG A 66 -11.19 2.06 6.72
N LEU A 67 -11.40 0.87 7.26
CA LEU A 67 -11.59 -0.30 6.43
C LEU A 67 -12.88 -0.19 5.61
N GLU A 68 -13.95 0.27 6.22
CA GLU A 68 -15.20 0.51 5.51
C GLU A 68 -15.03 1.62 4.46
N SER A 69 -14.27 2.66 4.79
CA SER A 69 -13.96 3.74 3.86
C SER A 69 -13.15 3.26 2.67
N ILE A 70 -12.22 2.35 2.89
CA ILE A 70 -11.44 1.72 1.81
C ILE A 70 -12.37 0.94 0.89
N ILE A 71 -13.24 0.13 1.45
CA ILE A 71 -14.20 -0.68 0.68
C ILE A 71 -15.08 0.21 -0.20
N LYS A 72 -15.62 1.28 0.36
CA LYS A 72 -16.43 2.24 -0.39
C LYS A 72 -15.67 2.84 -1.56
N ARG A 73 -14.42 3.24 -1.34
CA ARG A 73 -13.61 3.86 -2.39
C ARG A 73 -13.24 2.88 -3.48
N VAL A 74 -12.97 1.64 -3.14
CA VAL A 74 -12.74 0.59 -4.13
C VAL A 74 -13.96 0.44 -5.03
N THR A 75 -15.15 0.41 -4.44
CA THR A 75 -16.40 0.29 -5.19
C THR A 75 -16.59 1.47 -6.14
N ILE A 76 -16.37 2.68 -5.66
CA ILE A 76 -16.51 3.89 -6.49
C ILE A 76 -15.47 3.91 -7.60
N TYR A 77 -14.24 3.51 -7.30
CA TYR A 77 -13.19 3.45 -8.32
C TYR A 77 -13.57 2.48 -9.45
N LYS A 78 -14.12 1.34 -9.12
CA LYS A 78 -14.55 0.37 -10.14
C LYS A 78 -15.61 0.95 -11.07
N GLU A 79 -16.41 1.86 -10.58
CA GLU A 79 -17.46 2.51 -11.38
C GLU A 79 -16.96 3.71 -12.17
N THR A 80 -16.05 4.49 -11.60
CA THR A 80 -15.69 5.81 -12.13
C THR A 80 -14.32 5.86 -12.79
N GLY A 81 -13.38 5.01 -12.35
CA GLY A 81 -12.00 5.06 -12.80
C GLY A 81 -11.22 6.29 -12.30
N ASN A 82 -11.71 6.99 -11.28
CA ASN A 82 -11.04 8.17 -10.75
C ASN A 82 -9.82 7.76 -9.93
N LEU A 83 -8.63 8.05 -10.45
CA LEU A 83 -7.35 7.66 -9.85
C LEU A 83 -7.11 8.28 -8.47
N GLU A 84 -7.75 9.41 -8.16
CA GLU A 84 -7.66 10.02 -6.84
C GLU A 84 -8.12 9.06 -5.74
N LEU A 85 -9.10 8.22 -6.03
CA LEU A 85 -9.58 7.22 -5.09
C LEU A 85 -8.49 6.21 -4.72
N LEU A 86 -7.61 5.86 -5.66
CA LEU A 86 -6.49 4.97 -5.37
C LEU A 86 -5.49 5.62 -4.42
N VAL A 87 -5.26 6.91 -4.57
CA VAL A 87 -4.41 7.68 -3.64
C VAL A 87 -5.01 7.67 -2.24
N ASP A 88 -6.30 7.93 -2.13
CA ASP A 88 -6.99 7.91 -0.84
C ASP A 88 -6.97 6.52 -0.20
N ILE A 89 -7.18 5.48 -0.99
CA ILE A 89 -7.12 4.09 -0.51
C ILE A 89 -5.73 3.78 0.04
N ALA A 90 -4.69 4.14 -0.72
CA ALA A 90 -3.30 3.90 -0.30
C ALA A 90 -2.99 4.62 1.01
N ASN A 91 -3.41 5.87 1.14
CA ASN A 91 -3.21 6.65 2.35
C ASN A 91 -3.99 6.08 3.54
N MET A 92 -5.18 5.58 3.31
CA MET A 92 -5.95 4.90 4.35
C MET A 92 -5.29 3.61 4.80
N CYS A 93 -4.69 2.86 3.88
CA CYS A 93 -3.90 1.69 4.21
C CYS A 93 -2.70 2.07 5.08
N LEU A 94 -2.00 3.14 4.73
CA LEU A 94 -0.87 3.64 5.51
C LEU A 94 -1.33 4.02 6.93
N LEU A 95 -2.44 4.75 7.04
CA LEU A 95 -2.97 5.17 8.33
C LEU A 95 -3.44 3.98 9.16
N GLU A 96 -4.06 3.02 8.55
CA GLU A 96 -4.48 1.80 9.24
C GLU A 96 -3.27 1.00 9.73
N PHE A 97 -2.23 0.90 8.91
CA PHE A 97 -0.97 0.25 9.28
C PHE A 97 -0.35 0.92 10.51
N GLU A 98 -0.28 2.26 10.49
CA GLU A 98 0.39 3.02 11.56
C GLU A 98 -0.48 3.20 12.81
N GLU A 99 -1.76 3.44 12.64
CA GLU A 99 -2.65 3.87 13.73
C GLU A 99 -3.80 2.90 14.01
N GLY A 100 -3.95 1.84 13.24
CA GLY A 100 -5.07 0.92 13.39
C GLY A 100 -5.05 0.17 14.72
N HIS A 101 -6.23 -0.22 15.18
CA HIS A 101 -6.43 -0.91 16.46
C HIS A 101 -7.04 -2.30 16.28
N HIS A 102 -6.69 -3.00 15.20
CA HIS A 102 -7.16 -4.35 15.02
C HIS A 102 -6.70 -5.22 16.20
N PRO A 103 -7.58 -5.98 16.84
CA PRO A 103 -7.24 -6.76 18.02
C PRO A 103 -6.17 -7.82 17.78
N ASN A 104 -6.03 -8.28 16.53
CA ASN A 104 -5.01 -9.26 16.14
C ASN A 104 -3.93 -8.62 15.27
N LYS A 105 -3.67 -7.34 15.46
CA LYS A 105 -2.68 -6.61 14.66
C LYS A 105 -1.32 -7.28 14.75
N HIS A 106 -0.80 -7.70 13.61
CA HIS A 106 0.52 -8.34 13.50
C HIS A 106 1.03 -8.20 12.08
N PHE A 107 2.29 -8.49 11.88
CA PHE A 107 2.87 -8.54 10.56
C PHE A 107 3.51 -9.91 10.34
N HIS A 108 3.05 -10.62 9.34
CA HIS A 108 3.60 -11.89 8.92
C HIS A 108 3.60 -11.95 7.40
N SER A 109 4.76 -12.16 6.82
CA SER A 109 4.88 -12.21 5.37
C SER A 109 4.21 -13.47 4.83
N ILE A 110 3.26 -13.27 3.93
CA ILE A 110 2.56 -14.36 3.25
C ILE A 110 2.80 -14.19 1.75
N ASP A 111 3.33 -15.24 1.15
CA ASP A 111 3.40 -15.33 -0.29
C ASP A 111 2.72 -16.62 -0.72
N ASP A 112 1.43 -16.58 -0.87
CA ASP A 112 0.61 -17.73 -1.24
C ASP A 112 0.39 -17.82 -2.75
N GLY A 113 0.89 -16.85 -3.51
CA GLY A 113 0.75 -16.83 -4.96
C GLY A 113 -0.67 -16.63 -5.46
N GLN A 114 -1.58 -16.26 -4.56
CA GLN A 114 -2.99 -16.09 -4.93
C GLN A 114 -3.29 -14.67 -5.38
N HIS A 115 -3.97 -14.56 -6.48
CA HIS A 115 -4.51 -13.30 -6.95
C HIS A 115 -5.83 -13.51 -7.63
N ALA A 116 -6.66 -12.48 -7.61
CA ALA A 116 -7.91 -12.48 -8.35
C ALA A 116 -7.58 -12.26 -9.83
N GLU A 117 -7.89 -13.22 -10.66
CA GLU A 117 -7.69 -13.08 -12.10
C GLU A 117 -8.78 -12.20 -12.70
N LEU A 118 -8.37 -11.45 -13.74
CA LEU A 118 -9.34 -10.69 -14.50
C LEU A 118 -10.21 -11.68 -15.27
N THR A 119 -11.50 -11.70 -14.95
CA THR A 119 -12.45 -12.44 -15.76
C THR A 119 -12.57 -11.74 -17.10
N LYS A 120 -12.35 -12.45 -18.18
CA LYS A 120 -12.72 -11.94 -19.47
C LYS A 120 -14.19 -11.60 -19.46
N LYS A 121 -14.49 -10.33 -19.44
CA LYS A 121 -15.85 -9.93 -19.68
C LYS A 121 -16.19 -10.29 -21.10
N GLU A 122 -17.11 -11.15 -21.23
CA GLU A 122 -17.75 -11.42 -22.49
C GLU A 122 -18.65 -10.25 -22.82
N ASN A 123 -18.11 -9.36 -23.58
CA ASN A 123 -18.85 -8.19 -24.01
C ASN A 123 -19.30 -8.41 -25.45
#